data_649f44c080b025e2d059414638ff6434
#
_entry.id   649f44c080b025e2d059414638ff6434
#
_cell.length_a   1.000
_cell.length_b   1.000
_cell.length_c   1.000
_cell.angle_alpha   90.00
_cell.angle_beta   90.00
_cell.angle_gamma   90.00
#
_symmetry.space_group_name_H-M   'P 1'
#
loop_
_entity.id
_entity.type
_entity.pdbx_description
1 polymer ?
#
loop_
_entity_poly.entity_id
_entity_poly.type
_entity_poly.pdbx_seq_one_letter_code
_entity_poly.pdbx_strand_id
1 'polypeptide(L)'
;MNNDTAFEMATSNIRYGPGVTREVGMDLSDLGVKRAMVLTDPELAKLPPVAAVREALDKAKIDYALFDRVRVEPTDASFQDAIDFAASGDFDGFVAVGGGSTIDTAKAANLYATFPADLLHYVNAPIGQGNPIPGPLKPLVAIPTTIGTGSETTGVAIFDLVRMQAKTGIAHRRLKPTIGLLDPENTQSLPATVAASTGLDVLSHSVESYTAIPFDKRPRPDRPLLRPAYQGSNPISDIWSLQALRMVSEFLPRAVEDASDQTARGMMLLAASYAGMGFGNAGVHLPHGMSYPVSGMVRTYRPEEYRVNHPLVPHGTSVILNAPAVFRFTAHACPQRHLNAADALGADVRGANHADAGTILADRIIAFMRR
;
A
#
# COMPACT_ATOMS: atom_id res chain seq x y z
N MET A 1 -2.13 -0.46 -33.02
CA MET A 1 -3.10 -0.27 -31.93
C MET A 1 -3.12 1.20 -31.57
N ASN A 2 -4.28 1.80 -31.37
CA ASN A 2 -4.35 3.20 -30.94
C ASN A 2 -4.05 3.30 -29.45
N ASN A 3 -3.30 4.32 -29.05
CA ASN A 3 -3.05 4.60 -27.64
C ASN A 3 -4.34 5.08 -26.94
N ASP A 4 -4.40 4.87 -25.62
CA ASP A 4 -5.50 5.42 -24.82
C ASP A 4 -5.41 6.95 -24.77
N THR A 5 -6.53 7.62 -24.75
CA THR A 5 -6.64 9.08 -24.67
C THR A 5 -7.24 9.54 -23.34
N ALA A 6 -7.54 8.60 -22.46
CA ALA A 6 -8.19 8.85 -21.19
C ALA A 6 -7.59 7.98 -20.09
N PHE A 7 -7.68 8.47 -18.86
CA PHE A 7 -7.41 7.70 -17.65
C PHE A 7 -8.60 7.84 -16.69
N GLU A 8 -8.70 6.90 -15.78
CA GLU A 8 -9.74 6.90 -14.74
C GLU A 8 -9.06 6.97 -13.39
N MET A 9 -9.42 7.97 -12.59
CA MET A 9 -8.92 8.13 -11.23
C MET A 9 -9.92 7.56 -10.24
N ALA A 10 -9.49 6.64 -9.40
CA ALA A 10 -10.30 6.06 -8.34
C ALA A 10 -9.49 5.98 -7.04
N THR A 11 -10.12 6.32 -5.92
CA THR A 11 -9.56 6.17 -4.57
C THR A 11 -10.66 5.80 -3.59
N SER A 12 -10.27 5.37 -2.40
CA SER A 12 -11.17 5.19 -1.26
C SER A 12 -11.59 6.55 -0.69
N ASN A 13 -12.72 6.59 0.03
CA ASN A 13 -13.02 7.74 0.87
C ASN A 13 -12.01 7.80 2.00
N ILE A 14 -11.38 8.94 2.22
CA ILE A 14 -10.36 9.11 3.27
C ILE A 14 -10.87 10.05 4.34
N ARG A 15 -10.74 9.63 5.60
CA ARG A 15 -10.92 10.48 6.77
C ARG A 15 -9.63 10.48 7.58
N TYR A 16 -9.11 11.68 7.88
CA TYR A 16 -7.86 11.88 8.61
C TYR A 16 -8.09 12.71 9.87
N GLY A 17 -7.56 12.25 10.98
CA GLY A 17 -7.53 13.00 12.23
C GLY A 17 -7.36 12.12 13.47
N PRO A 18 -6.89 12.68 14.59
CA PRO A 18 -6.76 11.95 15.85
C PRO A 18 -8.11 11.40 16.32
N GLY A 19 -8.16 10.12 16.68
CA GLY A 19 -9.34 9.48 17.23
C GLY A 19 -10.38 9.01 16.22
N VAL A 20 -10.18 9.23 14.89
CA VAL A 20 -11.15 8.79 13.85
C VAL A 20 -11.38 7.28 13.82
N THR A 21 -10.49 6.49 14.38
CA THR A 21 -10.68 5.03 14.56
C THR A 21 -11.97 4.72 15.33
N ARG A 22 -12.35 5.56 16.29
CA ARG A 22 -13.54 5.38 17.14
C ARG A 22 -14.85 5.61 16.39
N GLU A 23 -14.80 6.11 15.16
CA GLU A 23 -15.97 6.37 14.32
C GLU A 23 -16.37 5.14 13.47
N VAL A 24 -15.52 4.10 13.39
CA VAL A 24 -15.72 2.93 12.53
C VAL A 24 -17.09 2.24 12.72
N GLY A 25 -17.60 2.19 13.95
CA GLY A 25 -18.90 1.60 14.24
C GLY A 25 -20.05 2.40 13.63
N MET A 26 -19.94 3.74 13.57
CA MET A 26 -20.91 4.61 12.91
C MET A 26 -20.85 4.43 11.39
N ASP A 27 -19.63 4.41 10.81
CA ASP A 27 -19.45 4.18 9.37
C ASP A 27 -20.06 2.85 8.92
N LEU A 28 -19.81 1.77 9.66
CA LEU A 28 -20.38 0.46 9.34
C LEU A 28 -21.90 0.44 9.49
N SER A 29 -22.46 1.14 10.48
CA SER A 29 -23.91 1.30 10.64
C SER A 29 -24.54 2.01 9.44
N ASP A 30 -23.91 3.10 8.98
CA ASP A 30 -24.38 3.87 7.82
C ASP A 30 -24.25 3.05 6.52
N LEU A 31 -23.27 2.15 6.43
CA LEU A 31 -23.10 1.20 5.34
C LEU A 31 -24.04 -0.01 5.44
N GLY A 32 -24.85 -0.10 6.49
CA GLY A 32 -25.82 -1.17 6.69
C GLY A 32 -25.26 -2.48 7.19
N VAL A 33 -23.99 -2.50 7.61
CA VAL A 33 -23.29 -3.70 8.12
C VAL A 33 -23.90 -4.12 9.47
N LYS A 34 -24.15 -5.42 9.62
CA LYS A 34 -24.66 -6.04 10.84
C LYS A 34 -23.65 -6.96 11.50
N ARG A 35 -22.79 -7.58 10.70
CA ARG A 35 -21.75 -8.50 11.18
C ARG A 35 -20.44 -8.29 10.45
N ALA A 36 -19.41 -7.83 11.15
CA ALA A 36 -18.11 -7.52 10.58
C ALA A 36 -17.06 -8.60 10.87
N MET A 37 -16.19 -8.87 9.89
CA MET A 37 -14.91 -9.54 10.14
C MET A 37 -13.86 -8.46 10.46
N VAL A 38 -13.27 -8.51 11.65
CA VAL A 38 -12.15 -7.64 12.05
C VAL A 38 -10.85 -8.40 11.87
N LEU A 39 -9.94 -7.88 11.04
CA LEU A 39 -8.64 -8.50 10.76
C LEU A 39 -7.51 -7.68 11.36
N THR A 40 -6.56 -8.39 11.99
CA THR A 40 -5.34 -7.79 12.53
C THR A 40 -4.24 -8.86 12.66
N ASP A 41 -3.03 -8.45 12.95
CA ASP A 41 -1.93 -9.37 13.30
C ASP A 41 -1.89 -9.67 14.82
N PRO A 42 -1.19 -10.75 15.25
CA PRO A 42 -1.18 -11.19 16.64
C PRO A 42 -0.62 -10.16 17.63
N GLU A 43 0.27 -9.28 17.19
CA GLU A 43 0.87 -8.26 18.06
C GLU A 43 -0.07 -7.05 18.20
N LEU A 44 -0.64 -6.56 17.09
CA LEU A 44 -1.59 -5.47 17.10
C LEU A 44 -2.90 -5.82 17.82
N ALA A 45 -3.31 -7.10 17.82
CA ALA A 45 -4.51 -7.56 18.53
C ALA A 45 -4.55 -7.17 20.02
N LYS A 46 -3.37 -6.92 20.61
CA LYS A 46 -3.17 -6.56 22.02
C LYS A 46 -3.06 -5.04 22.23
N LEU A 47 -3.05 -4.24 21.17
CA LEU A 47 -2.74 -2.82 21.20
C LEU A 47 -3.99 -1.93 21.11
N PRO A 48 -3.89 -0.65 21.50
CA PRO A 48 -5.00 0.29 21.54
C PRO A 48 -5.82 0.42 20.26
N PRO A 49 -5.26 0.38 19.05
CA PRO A 49 -6.05 0.53 17.83
C PRO A 49 -7.15 -0.52 17.68
N VAL A 50 -6.84 -1.79 17.99
CA VAL A 50 -7.82 -2.89 17.91
C VAL A 50 -8.83 -2.80 19.04
N ALA A 51 -8.42 -2.41 20.25
CA ALA A 51 -9.33 -2.18 21.35
C ALA A 51 -10.35 -1.07 21.03
N ALA A 52 -9.90 0.04 20.42
CA ALA A 52 -10.76 1.15 20.01
C ALA A 52 -11.81 0.71 18.95
N VAL A 53 -11.41 -0.14 17.99
CA VAL A 53 -12.33 -0.69 17.00
C VAL A 53 -13.38 -1.57 17.68
N ARG A 54 -12.99 -2.48 18.57
CA ARG A 54 -13.91 -3.36 19.28
C ARG A 54 -14.93 -2.56 20.09
N GLU A 55 -14.45 -1.57 20.85
CA GLU A 55 -15.32 -0.67 21.62
C GLU A 55 -16.31 0.09 20.71
N ALA A 56 -15.86 0.58 19.56
CA ALA A 56 -16.71 1.27 18.60
C ALA A 56 -17.80 0.36 18.02
N LEU A 57 -17.46 -0.91 17.71
CA LEU A 57 -18.42 -1.90 17.21
C LEU A 57 -19.44 -2.30 18.29
N ASP A 58 -18.99 -2.53 19.52
CA ASP A 58 -19.85 -2.84 20.66
C ASP A 58 -20.86 -1.70 20.91
N LYS A 59 -20.39 -0.44 20.89
CA LYS A 59 -21.23 0.74 21.04
C LYS A 59 -22.27 0.88 19.92
N ALA A 60 -21.87 0.54 18.69
CA ALA A 60 -22.75 0.55 17.52
C ALA A 60 -23.67 -0.69 17.45
N LYS A 61 -23.50 -1.67 18.33
CA LYS A 61 -24.21 -2.95 18.35
C LYS A 61 -24.06 -3.74 17.06
N ILE A 62 -22.86 -3.69 16.47
CA ILE A 62 -22.48 -4.49 15.32
C ILE A 62 -21.81 -5.76 15.84
N ASP A 63 -22.32 -6.92 15.44
CA ASP A 63 -21.69 -8.19 15.75
C ASP A 63 -20.37 -8.32 14.97
N TYR A 64 -19.36 -8.95 15.57
CA TYR A 64 -18.08 -9.14 14.90
C TYR A 64 -17.37 -10.40 15.34
N ALA A 65 -16.49 -10.89 14.45
CA ALA A 65 -15.51 -11.90 14.81
C ALA A 65 -14.10 -11.38 14.48
N LEU A 66 -13.18 -11.63 15.41
CA LEU A 66 -11.78 -11.20 15.28
C LEU A 66 -10.96 -12.31 14.62
N PHE A 67 -10.28 -11.97 13.53
CA PHE A 67 -9.21 -12.76 12.92
C PHE A 67 -7.86 -12.08 13.25
N ASP A 68 -7.16 -12.60 14.24
CA ASP A 68 -5.91 -12.04 14.78
C ASP A 68 -4.65 -12.81 14.33
N ARG A 69 -4.74 -13.50 13.20
CA ARG A 69 -3.67 -14.37 12.68
C ARG A 69 -3.07 -13.88 11.36
N VAL A 70 -3.25 -12.61 11.05
CA VAL A 70 -2.63 -12.05 9.84
C VAL A 70 -1.10 -12.20 9.93
N ARG A 71 -0.52 -12.70 8.85
CA ARG A 71 0.94 -12.84 8.73
C ARG A 71 1.52 -11.57 8.11
N VAL A 72 2.54 -11.01 8.72
CA VAL A 72 3.38 -9.97 8.08
C VAL A 72 4.10 -10.60 6.89
N GLU A 73 4.06 -9.96 5.74
CA GLU A 73 4.39 -10.53 4.42
C GLU A 73 3.53 -11.79 4.18
N PRO A 74 2.26 -11.61 3.75
CA PRO A 74 1.32 -12.71 3.62
C PRO A 74 1.78 -13.75 2.61
N THR A 75 1.38 -15.00 2.85
CA THR A 75 1.59 -16.10 1.93
C THR A 75 0.26 -16.60 1.36
N ASP A 76 0.33 -17.45 0.32
CA ASP A 76 -0.84 -18.17 -0.19
C ASP A 76 -1.61 -18.92 0.91
N ALA A 77 -0.89 -19.59 1.81
CA ALA A 77 -1.49 -20.27 2.95
C ALA A 77 -2.16 -19.33 3.96
N SER A 78 -1.53 -18.17 4.27
CA SER A 78 -2.12 -17.21 5.21
C SER A 78 -3.32 -16.46 4.61
N PHE A 79 -3.33 -16.23 3.29
CA PHE A 79 -4.52 -15.72 2.61
C PHE A 79 -5.65 -16.75 2.66
N GLN A 80 -5.35 -18.03 2.41
CA GLN A 80 -6.35 -19.10 2.44
C GLN A 80 -6.99 -19.22 3.85
N ASP A 81 -6.20 -19.16 4.94
CA ASP A 81 -6.74 -19.17 6.31
C ASP A 81 -7.75 -18.03 6.54
N ALA A 82 -7.43 -16.82 6.08
CA ALA A 82 -8.35 -15.69 6.20
C ALA A 82 -9.60 -15.83 5.31
N ILE A 83 -9.44 -16.37 4.12
CA ILE A 83 -10.54 -16.66 3.18
C ILE A 83 -11.50 -17.70 3.79
N ASP A 84 -10.97 -18.79 4.33
CA ASP A 84 -11.77 -19.86 4.96
C ASP A 84 -12.54 -19.34 6.18
N PHE A 85 -11.88 -18.51 6.99
CA PHE A 85 -12.55 -17.85 8.12
C PHE A 85 -13.67 -16.91 7.65
N ALA A 86 -13.43 -16.11 6.60
CA ALA A 86 -14.43 -15.23 6.04
C ALA A 86 -15.62 -15.99 5.46
N ALA A 87 -15.37 -17.11 4.78
CA ALA A 87 -16.41 -17.95 4.19
C ALA A 87 -17.32 -18.63 5.24
N SER A 88 -16.78 -18.90 6.44
CA SER A 88 -17.52 -19.57 7.51
C SER A 88 -18.37 -18.65 8.40
N GLY A 89 -18.24 -17.32 8.28
CA GLY A 89 -18.73 -16.40 9.29
C GLY A 89 -19.93 -15.53 8.91
N ASP A 90 -20.49 -15.65 7.72
CA ASP A 90 -21.63 -14.84 7.21
C ASP A 90 -21.44 -13.32 7.40
N PHE A 91 -20.24 -12.83 7.20
CA PHE A 91 -19.91 -11.41 7.33
C PHE A 91 -20.48 -10.59 6.18
N ASP A 92 -21.03 -9.42 6.47
CA ASP A 92 -21.52 -8.45 5.50
C ASP A 92 -20.65 -7.17 5.40
N GLY A 93 -19.59 -7.09 6.23
CA GLY A 93 -18.58 -6.05 6.20
C GLY A 93 -17.22 -6.49 6.76
N PHE A 94 -16.17 -5.73 6.47
CA PHE A 94 -14.81 -6.02 6.87
C PHE A 94 -14.15 -4.79 7.49
N VAL A 95 -13.32 -5.00 8.52
CA VAL A 95 -12.47 -3.97 9.12
C VAL A 95 -11.05 -4.49 9.19
N ALA A 96 -10.11 -3.82 8.54
CA ALA A 96 -8.69 -4.15 8.61
C ALA A 96 -7.96 -3.15 9.50
N VAL A 97 -7.39 -3.60 10.62
CA VAL A 97 -6.62 -2.77 11.55
C VAL A 97 -5.17 -3.22 11.52
N GLY A 98 -4.31 -2.50 10.82
CA GLY A 98 -2.92 -2.91 10.66
C GLY A 98 -2.19 -2.27 9.50
N GLY A 99 -1.02 -2.80 9.18
CA GLY A 99 -0.25 -2.40 7.99
C GLY A 99 -0.79 -2.99 6.69
N GLY A 100 -0.02 -2.82 5.61
CA GLY A 100 -0.37 -3.33 4.28
C GLY A 100 -0.73 -4.81 4.25
N SER A 101 0.01 -5.64 4.98
CA SER A 101 -0.27 -7.09 5.08
C SER A 101 -1.69 -7.39 5.60
N THR A 102 -2.15 -6.63 6.60
CA THR A 102 -3.50 -6.79 7.16
C THR A 102 -4.56 -6.32 6.17
N ILE A 103 -4.35 -5.17 5.55
CA ILE A 103 -5.30 -4.60 4.59
C ILE A 103 -5.41 -5.50 3.34
N ASP A 104 -4.28 -6.00 2.84
CA ASP A 104 -4.26 -6.90 1.67
C ASP A 104 -4.91 -8.25 1.98
N THR A 105 -4.70 -8.80 3.18
CA THR A 105 -5.39 -10.01 3.66
C THR A 105 -6.90 -9.80 3.72
N ALA A 106 -7.36 -8.62 4.20
CA ALA A 106 -8.78 -8.28 4.26
C ALA A 106 -9.40 -8.13 2.87
N LYS A 107 -8.67 -7.54 1.91
CA LYS A 107 -9.11 -7.46 0.50
C LYS A 107 -9.30 -8.84 -0.11
N ALA A 108 -8.33 -9.75 0.11
CA ALA A 108 -8.43 -11.12 -0.37
C ALA A 108 -9.59 -11.87 0.30
N ALA A 109 -9.69 -11.83 1.62
CA ALA A 109 -10.79 -12.46 2.37
C ALA A 109 -12.16 -11.98 1.88
N ASN A 110 -12.34 -10.66 1.71
CA ASN A 110 -13.55 -10.07 1.17
C ASN A 110 -13.85 -10.54 -0.26
N LEU A 111 -12.84 -10.55 -1.14
CA LEU A 111 -13.01 -10.97 -2.53
C LEU A 111 -13.51 -12.40 -2.61
N TYR A 112 -12.80 -13.35 -1.98
CA TYR A 112 -13.11 -14.76 -2.11
C TYR A 112 -14.35 -15.19 -1.29
N ALA A 113 -14.69 -14.49 -0.21
CA ALA A 113 -15.97 -14.69 0.48
C ALA A 113 -17.17 -14.13 -0.31
N THR A 114 -16.95 -13.15 -1.17
CA THR A 114 -18.01 -12.56 -2.02
C THR A 114 -18.16 -13.32 -3.35
N PHE A 115 -17.05 -13.70 -3.95
CA PHE A 115 -16.98 -14.41 -5.23
C PHE A 115 -16.04 -15.62 -5.11
N PRO A 116 -16.53 -16.76 -4.55
CA PRO A 116 -15.72 -17.94 -4.32
C PRO A 116 -15.10 -18.49 -5.62
N ALA A 117 -13.81 -18.80 -5.57
CA ALA A 117 -13.04 -19.38 -6.66
C ALA A 117 -11.73 -19.97 -6.12
N ASP A 118 -10.99 -20.70 -6.95
CA ASP A 118 -9.63 -21.13 -6.63
C ASP A 118 -8.71 -19.90 -6.46
N LEU A 119 -7.72 -19.98 -5.55
CA LEU A 119 -6.85 -18.84 -5.21
C LEU A 119 -6.22 -18.18 -6.45
N LEU A 120 -5.79 -18.96 -7.45
CA LEU A 120 -5.14 -18.41 -8.64
C LEU A 120 -6.12 -17.83 -9.67
N HIS A 121 -7.43 -17.90 -9.43
CA HIS A 121 -8.44 -17.41 -10.38
C HIS A 121 -8.34 -15.91 -10.64
N TYR A 122 -8.20 -15.11 -9.57
CA TYR A 122 -8.09 -13.64 -9.68
C TYR A 122 -6.65 -13.12 -9.64
N VAL A 123 -5.69 -13.98 -9.29
CA VAL A 123 -4.27 -13.59 -9.24
C VAL A 123 -3.76 -13.19 -10.62
N ASN A 124 -2.94 -12.16 -10.66
CA ASN A 124 -2.40 -11.59 -11.89
C ASN A 124 -1.64 -12.61 -12.75
N ALA A 125 -1.83 -12.52 -14.08
CA ALA A 125 -1.00 -13.24 -15.03
C ALA A 125 0.47 -12.75 -14.94
N PRO A 126 1.48 -13.59 -15.26
CA PRO A 126 1.35 -14.97 -15.78
C PRO A 126 1.21 -16.04 -14.70
N ILE A 127 1.26 -15.69 -13.41
CA ILE A 127 1.21 -16.66 -12.30
C ILE A 127 -0.20 -17.21 -12.12
N GLY A 128 -1.19 -16.34 -12.08
CA GLY A 128 -2.60 -16.68 -12.01
C GLY A 128 -3.33 -16.46 -13.34
N GLN A 129 -4.64 -16.57 -13.30
CA GLN A 129 -5.49 -16.45 -14.49
C GLN A 129 -5.85 -15.00 -14.82
N GLY A 130 -5.74 -14.09 -13.85
CA GLY A 130 -6.06 -12.67 -14.03
C GLY A 130 -7.51 -12.38 -14.38
N ASN A 131 -8.45 -13.26 -13.96
CA ASN A 131 -9.86 -13.07 -14.25
C ASN A 131 -10.42 -11.81 -13.58
N PRO A 132 -11.34 -11.08 -14.24
CA PRO A 132 -11.95 -9.89 -13.67
C PRO A 132 -12.86 -10.24 -12.49
N ILE A 133 -12.89 -9.37 -11.48
CA ILE A 133 -13.83 -9.49 -10.36
C ILE A 133 -15.26 -9.21 -10.87
N PRO A 134 -16.24 -10.12 -10.67
CA PRO A 134 -17.55 -10.04 -11.34
C PRO A 134 -18.43 -8.85 -10.91
N GLY A 135 -18.34 -8.43 -9.64
CA GLY A 135 -19.23 -7.44 -9.05
C GLY A 135 -18.60 -6.60 -7.95
N PRO A 136 -19.37 -5.72 -7.29
CA PRO A 136 -18.91 -4.99 -6.12
C PRO A 136 -18.63 -5.96 -4.96
N LEU A 137 -17.64 -5.60 -4.13
CA LEU A 137 -17.33 -6.31 -2.89
C LEU A 137 -18.14 -5.74 -1.72
N LYS A 138 -18.12 -6.45 -0.60
CA LYS A 138 -18.72 -5.98 0.66
C LYS A 138 -17.95 -4.77 1.18
N PRO A 139 -18.56 -3.88 2.00
CA PRO A 139 -17.84 -2.77 2.61
C PRO A 139 -16.58 -3.21 3.33
N LEU A 140 -15.48 -2.49 3.09
CA LEU A 140 -14.20 -2.66 3.78
C LEU A 140 -13.76 -1.31 4.33
N VAL A 141 -13.59 -1.21 5.65
CA VAL A 141 -12.94 -0.09 6.31
C VAL A 141 -11.50 -0.47 6.62
N ALA A 142 -10.55 0.28 6.09
CA ALA A 142 -9.13 0.09 6.32
C ALA A 142 -8.58 1.14 7.30
N ILE A 143 -7.92 0.68 8.35
CA ILE A 143 -7.36 1.50 9.44
C ILE A 143 -5.86 1.22 9.51
N PRO A 144 -5.04 1.96 8.75
CA PRO A 144 -3.60 1.73 8.74
C PRO A 144 -2.95 2.11 10.07
N THR A 145 -1.97 1.30 10.48
CA THR A 145 -1.12 1.52 11.66
C THR A 145 0.35 1.71 11.28
N THR A 146 0.66 1.64 9.98
CA THR A 146 1.99 1.91 9.40
C THR A 146 1.94 3.14 8.51
N ILE A 147 3.08 3.76 8.26
CA ILE A 147 3.20 5.03 7.54
C ILE A 147 3.77 4.85 6.13
N GLY A 148 3.38 3.77 5.41
CA GLY A 148 4.09 3.42 4.19
C GLY A 148 3.29 2.93 3.00
N THR A 149 2.49 1.91 3.16
CA THR A 149 1.98 1.14 2.00
C THR A 149 0.88 1.84 1.21
N GLY A 150 0.11 2.75 1.82
CA GLY A 150 -1.06 3.34 1.17
C GLY A 150 -2.13 2.32 0.75
N SER A 151 -2.11 1.10 1.31
CA SER A 151 -3.01 0.01 0.89
C SER A 151 -4.48 0.35 1.10
N GLU A 152 -4.81 1.27 2.01
CA GLU A 152 -6.15 1.79 2.23
C GLU A 152 -6.72 2.57 1.03
N THR A 153 -5.88 2.95 0.07
CA THR A 153 -6.30 3.68 -1.15
C THR A 153 -6.14 2.87 -2.42
N THR A 154 -5.52 1.68 -2.36
CA THR A 154 -5.14 0.90 -3.54
C THR A 154 -6.05 -0.29 -3.80
N GLY A 155 -6.18 -0.66 -5.07
CA GLY A 155 -6.87 -1.86 -5.52
C GLY A 155 -5.94 -3.05 -5.73
N VAL A 156 -4.98 -3.25 -4.82
CA VAL A 156 -3.98 -4.33 -4.93
C VAL A 156 -3.93 -5.10 -3.62
N ALA A 157 -3.71 -6.41 -3.69
CA ALA A 157 -3.43 -7.29 -2.57
C ALA A 157 -2.24 -8.18 -2.94
N ILE A 158 -1.15 -8.11 -2.18
CA ILE A 158 0.13 -8.76 -2.48
C ILE A 158 0.38 -9.90 -1.48
N PHE A 159 0.92 -11.01 -1.98
CA PHE A 159 1.30 -12.16 -1.18
C PHE A 159 2.45 -12.96 -1.81
N ASP A 160 3.10 -13.79 -1.02
CA ASP A 160 4.13 -14.72 -1.46
C ASP A 160 3.50 -16.08 -1.83
N LEU A 161 3.69 -16.49 -3.07
CA LEU A 161 3.37 -17.86 -3.51
C LEU A 161 4.56 -18.76 -3.19
N VAL A 162 4.51 -19.39 -2.02
CA VAL A 162 5.67 -20.06 -1.40
C VAL A 162 6.25 -21.15 -2.29
N ARG A 163 5.41 -21.98 -2.93
CA ARG A 163 5.85 -23.07 -3.80
C ARG A 163 6.67 -22.61 -5.00
N MET A 164 6.44 -21.38 -5.47
CA MET A 164 7.14 -20.81 -6.62
C MET A 164 8.26 -19.84 -6.22
N GLN A 165 8.42 -19.58 -4.92
CA GLN A 165 9.33 -18.56 -4.39
C GLN A 165 9.13 -17.20 -5.09
N ALA A 166 7.88 -16.86 -5.38
CA ALA A 166 7.51 -15.68 -6.15
C ALA A 166 6.51 -14.82 -5.37
N LYS A 167 6.76 -13.53 -5.31
CA LYS A 167 5.78 -12.55 -4.85
C LYS A 167 4.84 -12.22 -6.01
N THR A 168 3.55 -12.21 -5.75
CA THR A 168 2.49 -11.93 -6.72
C THR A 168 1.33 -11.23 -6.05
N GLY A 169 0.26 -10.97 -6.77
CA GLY A 169 -0.92 -10.34 -6.19
C GLY A 169 -2.13 -10.32 -7.10
N ILE A 170 -3.17 -9.70 -6.58
CA ILE A 170 -4.42 -9.42 -7.28
C ILE A 170 -4.48 -7.92 -7.46
N ALA A 171 -4.66 -7.44 -8.68
CA ALA A 171 -4.78 -6.03 -8.99
C ALA A 171 -6.11 -5.74 -9.70
N HIS A 172 -7.06 -5.15 -8.99
CA HIS A 172 -8.35 -4.78 -9.54
C HIS A 172 -8.95 -3.60 -8.76
N ARG A 173 -9.54 -2.62 -9.46
CA ARG A 173 -10.10 -1.41 -8.82
C ARG A 173 -11.17 -1.68 -7.75
N ARG A 174 -11.88 -2.80 -7.84
CA ARG A 174 -12.91 -3.21 -6.87
C ARG A 174 -12.35 -3.67 -5.52
N LEU A 175 -11.04 -3.92 -5.42
CA LEU A 175 -10.36 -4.21 -4.15
C LEU A 175 -10.13 -2.97 -3.29
N LYS A 176 -10.32 -1.75 -3.83
CA LYS A 176 -10.13 -0.53 -3.04
C LYS A 176 -11.07 -0.55 -1.84
N PRO A 177 -10.56 -0.31 -0.62
CA PRO A 177 -11.41 -0.16 0.55
C PRO A 177 -12.48 0.91 0.36
N THR A 178 -13.63 0.74 0.99
CA THR A 178 -14.72 1.72 0.95
C THR A 178 -14.32 3.00 1.65
N ILE A 179 -13.66 2.85 2.82
CA ILE A 179 -13.18 3.96 3.65
C ILE A 179 -11.78 3.62 4.17
N GLY A 180 -10.87 4.61 4.14
CA GLY A 180 -9.62 4.63 4.87
C GLY A 180 -9.70 5.58 6.06
N LEU A 181 -9.55 5.07 7.28
CA LEU A 181 -9.50 5.89 8.49
C LEU A 181 -8.06 6.09 8.92
N LEU A 182 -7.53 7.27 8.67
CA LEU A 182 -6.15 7.64 8.94
C LEU A 182 -6.05 8.32 10.30
N ASP A 183 -5.78 7.54 11.33
CA ASP A 183 -5.67 8.00 12.70
C ASP A 183 -4.19 8.08 13.12
N PRO A 184 -3.62 9.28 13.30
CA PRO A 184 -2.23 9.42 13.75
C PRO A 184 -1.94 8.73 15.10
N GLU A 185 -2.93 8.58 15.98
CA GLU A 185 -2.77 7.87 17.25
C GLU A 185 -2.36 6.41 17.06
N ASN A 186 -2.77 5.79 15.95
CA ASN A 186 -2.44 4.39 15.64
C ASN A 186 -0.97 4.16 15.28
N THR A 187 -0.19 5.21 15.04
CA THR A 187 1.22 5.11 14.65
C THR A 187 2.19 5.22 15.83
N GLN A 188 1.70 5.48 17.05
CA GLN A 188 2.54 5.74 18.23
C GLN A 188 3.41 4.53 18.60
N SER A 189 2.88 3.32 18.47
CA SER A 189 3.59 2.08 18.80
C SER A 189 4.47 1.55 17.65
N LEU A 190 4.52 2.25 16.51
CA LEU A 190 5.28 1.81 15.35
C LEU A 190 6.80 1.92 15.62
N PRO A 191 7.57 0.81 15.56
CA PRO A 191 9.01 0.84 15.76
C PRO A 191 9.75 1.70 14.72
N ALA A 192 10.91 2.25 15.09
CA ALA A 192 11.68 3.15 14.23
C ALA A 192 12.12 2.47 12.92
N THR A 193 12.58 1.22 12.97
CA THR A 193 12.99 0.47 11.77
C THR A 193 11.82 0.18 10.83
N VAL A 194 10.62 -0.05 11.39
CA VAL A 194 9.39 -0.21 10.59
C VAL A 194 9.00 1.12 9.98
N ALA A 195 9.08 2.22 10.73
CA ALA A 195 8.81 3.57 10.22
C ALA A 195 9.77 3.94 9.08
N ALA A 196 11.07 3.65 9.24
CA ALA A 196 12.08 3.89 8.21
C ALA A 196 11.79 3.10 6.93
N SER A 197 11.61 1.77 7.05
CA SER A 197 11.34 0.92 5.89
C SER A 197 10.06 1.34 5.16
N THR A 198 8.97 1.57 5.91
CA THR A 198 7.70 1.94 5.29
C THR A 198 7.72 3.36 4.72
N GLY A 199 8.45 4.30 5.34
CA GLY A 199 8.63 5.65 4.78
C GLY A 199 9.48 5.68 3.51
N LEU A 200 10.51 4.82 3.41
CA LEU A 200 11.27 4.63 2.18
C LEU A 200 10.43 3.97 1.06
N ASP A 201 9.41 3.21 1.44
CA ASP A 201 8.42 2.68 0.50
C ASP A 201 7.55 3.81 -0.09
N VAL A 202 7.09 4.76 0.74
CA VAL A 202 6.39 5.99 0.26
C VAL A 202 7.23 6.75 -0.76
N LEU A 203 8.53 6.89 -0.50
CA LEU A 203 9.47 7.52 -1.44
C LEU A 203 9.48 6.77 -2.77
N SER A 204 9.65 5.45 -2.73
CA SER A 204 9.71 4.60 -3.92
C SER A 204 8.39 4.66 -4.70
N HIS A 205 7.25 4.45 -4.05
CA HIS A 205 5.92 4.57 -4.63
C HIS A 205 5.73 5.89 -5.38
N SER A 206 6.13 6.99 -4.76
CA SER A 206 5.93 8.33 -5.31
C SER A 206 6.83 8.60 -6.52
N VAL A 207 8.12 8.24 -6.46
CA VAL A 207 9.01 8.40 -7.61
C VAL A 207 8.60 7.50 -8.76
N GLU A 208 8.28 6.22 -8.49
CA GLU A 208 7.87 5.28 -9.53
C GLU A 208 6.55 5.70 -10.19
N SER A 209 5.55 6.09 -9.41
CA SER A 209 4.29 6.63 -9.92
C SER A 209 4.54 7.83 -10.84
N TYR A 210 5.36 8.77 -10.39
CA TYR A 210 5.65 9.98 -11.13
C TYR A 210 6.47 9.72 -12.40
N THR A 211 7.37 8.72 -12.42
CA THR A 211 8.21 8.37 -13.56
C THR A 211 7.68 7.20 -14.40
N ALA A 212 6.48 6.69 -14.09
CA ALA A 212 5.82 5.64 -14.87
C ALA A 212 5.56 6.08 -16.32
N ILE A 213 5.45 5.10 -17.21
CA ILE A 213 5.06 5.36 -18.61
C ILE A 213 3.72 6.12 -18.60
N PRO A 214 3.60 7.26 -19.31
CA PRO A 214 2.38 8.05 -19.35
C PRO A 214 1.16 7.25 -19.85
N PHE A 215 -0.02 7.57 -19.34
CA PHE A 215 -1.26 6.87 -19.69
C PHE A 215 -1.56 6.89 -21.20
N ASP A 216 -1.22 7.98 -21.87
CA ASP A 216 -1.41 8.17 -23.32
C ASP A 216 -0.39 7.40 -24.20
N LYS A 217 0.55 6.70 -23.59
CA LYS A 217 1.49 5.78 -24.26
C LYS A 217 1.11 4.31 -24.09
N ARG A 218 -0.02 4.02 -23.46
CA ARG A 218 -0.53 2.66 -23.26
C ARG A 218 -1.60 2.31 -24.27
N PRO A 219 -1.75 1.02 -24.63
CA PRO A 219 -2.81 0.58 -25.53
C PRO A 219 -4.20 0.93 -24.97
N ARG A 220 -5.07 1.43 -25.84
CA ARG A 220 -6.47 1.70 -25.49
C ARG A 220 -7.22 0.38 -25.29
N PRO A 221 -7.92 0.19 -24.15
CA PRO A 221 -8.79 -0.98 -23.97
C PRO A 221 -10.08 -0.85 -24.78
N ASP A 222 -10.65 -2.00 -25.13
CA ASP A 222 -11.91 -2.05 -25.91
C ASP A 222 -13.11 -1.45 -25.15
N ARG A 223 -13.07 -1.47 -23.83
CA ARG A 223 -14.13 -0.95 -22.95
C ARG A 223 -13.54 -0.22 -21.75
N PRO A 224 -14.18 0.84 -21.23
CA PRO A 224 -13.69 1.56 -20.03
C PRO A 224 -13.45 0.65 -18.82
N LEU A 225 -14.32 -0.35 -18.62
CA LEU A 225 -14.20 -1.30 -17.51
C LEU A 225 -12.92 -2.15 -17.55
N LEU A 226 -12.32 -2.31 -18.73
CA LEU A 226 -11.09 -3.09 -18.93
C LEU A 226 -9.82 -2.27 -18.74
N ARG A 227 -9.91 -0.98 -18.36
CA ARG A 227 -8.72 -0.23 -17.93
C ARG A 227 -8.10 -0.90 -16.73
N PRO A 228 -6.78 -1.20 -16.77
CA PRO A 228 -6.10 -1.84 -15.65
C PRO A 228 -6.10 -0.93 -14.41
N ALA A 229 -5.81 -1.49 -13.24
CA ALA A 229 -5.61 -0.70 -12.03
C ALA A 229 -4.47 0.32 -12.22
N TYR A 230 -3.38 -0.09 -12.83
CA TYR A 230 -2.22 0.75 -13.16
C TYR A 230 -2.28 1.26 -14.59
N GLN A 231 -2.60 2.53 -14.76
CA GLN A 231 -2.86 3.14 -16.07
C GLN A 231 -1.71 3.98 -16.63
N GLY A 232 -0.70 4.27 -15.82
CA GLY A 232 0.41 5.15 -16.17
C GLY A 232 0.35 6.50 -15.48
N SER A 233 1.47 7.23 -15.50
CA SER A 233 1.53 8.57 -14.94
C SER A 233 0.50 9.48 -15.62
N ASN A 234 -0.14 10.33 -14.84
CA ASN A 234 -1.19 11.22 -15.28
C ASN A 234 -1.24 12.47 -14.39
N PRO A 235 -1.84 13.57 -14.85
CA PRO A 235 -1.78 14.84 -14.13
C PRO A 235 -2.31 14.81 -12.70
N ILE A 236 -3.28 13.94 -12.39
CA ILE A 236 -3.83 13.84 -11.02
C ILE A 236 -2.89 13.04 -10.12
N SER A 237 -2.42 11.87 -10.56
CA SER A 237 -1.44 11.07 -9.82
C SER A 237 -0.14 11.83 -9.56
N ASP A 238 0.29 12.67 -10.52
CA ASP A 238 1.49 13.48 -10.41
C ASP A 238 1.45 14.47 -9.24
N ILE A 239 0.28 15.10 -9.00
CA ILE A 239 0.08 16.03 -7.88
C ILE A 239 0.29 15.29 -6.54
N TRP A 240 -0.33 14.14 -6.37
CA TRP A 240 -0.24 13.34 -5.15
C TRP A 240 1.19 12.82 -4.92
N SER A 241 1.83 12.30 -5.97
CA SER A 241 3.19 11.76 -5.90
C SER A 241 4.22 12.83 -5.52
N LEU A 242 4.20 13.99 -6.17
CA LEU A 242 5.13 15.08 -5.83
C LEU A 242 4.88 15.65 -4.44
N GLN A 243 3.62 15.74 -4.01
CA GLN A 243 3.33 16.20 -2.66
C GLN A 243 3.80 15.19 -1.61
N ALA A 244 3.60 13.88 -1.84
CA ALA A 244 4.13 12.84 -0.97
C ALA A 244 5.66 12.92 -0.84
N LEU A 245 6.40 13.16 -1.94
CA LEU A 245 7.86 13.34 -1.90
C LEU A 245 8.29 14.53 -1.03
N ARG A 246 7.60 15.67 -1.12
CA ARG A 246 7.88 16.82 -0.24
C ARG A 246 7.65 16.48 1.23
N MET A 247 6.55 15.79 1.52
CA MET A 247 6.25 15.35 2.88
C MET A 247 7.27 14.34 3.41
N VAL A 248 7.71 13.39 2.59
CA VAL A 248 8.81 12.46 2.93
C VAL A 248 10.09 13.24 3.25
N SER A 249 10.43 14.22 2.41
CA SER A 249 11.65 15.04 2.62
C SER A 249 11.66 15.75 3.97
N GLU A 250 10.52 16.25 4.41
CA GLU A 250 10.38 17.03 5.65
C GLU A 250 10.16 16.13 6.88
N PHE A 251 9.28 15.14 6.78
CA PHE A 251 8.75 14.44 7.96
C PHE A 251 9.33 13.06 8.20
N LEU A 252 9.84 12.35 7.17
CA LEU A 252 10.34 10.99 7.39
C LEU A 252 11.49 10.94 8.40
N PRO A 253 12.53 11.78 8.32
CA PRO A 253 13.60 11.75 9.30
C PRO A 253 13.09 11.94 10.73
N ARG A 254 12.23 12.94 10.93
CA ARG A 254 11.63 13.23 12.25
C ARG A 254 10.79 12.07 12.78
N ALA A 255 9.96 11.47 11.90
CA ALA A 255 9.09 10.35 12.26
C ALA A 255 9.88 9.09 12.67
N VAL A 256 11.09 8.92 12.15
CA VAL A 256 12.00 7.81 12.50
C VAL A 256 12.77 8.13 13.77
N GLU A 257 13.33 9.34 13.88
CA GLU A 257 14.18 9.76 15.00
C GLU A 257 13.39 9.90 16.31
N ASP A 258 12.12 10.34 16.24
CA ASP A 258 11.27 10.56 17.42
C ASP A 258 9.87 9.96 17.23
N ALA A 259 9.62 8.84 17.88
CA ALA A 259 8.31 8.19 17.89
C ALA A 259 7.21 9.04 18.56
N SER A 260 7.57 10.03 19.39
CA SER A 260 6.64 10.94 20.06
C SER A 260 6.25 12.15 19.20
N ASP A 261 6.93 12.38 18.06
CA ASP A 261 6.59 13.45 17.13
C ASP A 261 5.30 13.10 16.36
N GLN A 262 4.16 13.36 17.02
CA GLN A 262 2.81 13.10 16.49
C GLN A 262 2.57 13.80 15.15
N THR A 263 3.15 15.00 14.99
CA THR A 263 3.02 15.76 13.73
C THR A 263 3.72 15.01 12.60
N ALA A 264 4.98 14.62 12.78
CA ALA A 264 5.74 13.92 11.75
C ALA A 264 5.11 12.54 11.43
N ARG A 265 4.70 11.79 12.45
CA ARG A 265 4.00 10.50 12.28
C ARG A 265 2.67 10.65 11.53
N GLY A 266 1.85 11.63 11.89
CA GLY A 266 0.60 11.93 11.21
C GLY A 266 0.79 12.39 9.77
N MET A 267 1.78 13.25 9.52
CA MET A 267 2.09 13.71 8.16
C MET A 267 2.65 12.58 7.29
N MET A 268 3.44 11.66 7.84
CA MET A 268 3.90 10.47 7.09
C MET A 268 2.76 9.49 6.81
N LEU A 269 1.80 9.31 7.72
CA LEU A 269 0.59 8.52 7.48
C LEU A 269 -0.22 9.12 6.31
N LEU A 270 -0.37 10.43 6.28
CA LEU A 270 -1.03 11.13 5.17
C LEU A 270 -0.23 11.04 3.87
N ALA A 271 1.12 11.14 3.93
CA ALA A 271 1.99 10.97 2.77
C ALA A 271 1.87 9.57 2.16
N ALA A 272 1.73 8.53 2.99
CA ALA A 272 1.48 7.16 2.52
C ALA A 272 0.18 7.06 1.72
N SER A 273 -0.90 7.69 2.19
CA SER A 273 -2.16 7.77 1.44
C SER A 273 -2.02 8.55 0.14
N TYR A 274 -1.30 9.67 0.13
CA TYR A 274 -1.05 10.43 -1.11
C TYR A 274 -0.27 9.59 -2.13
N ALA A 275 0.79 8.91 -1.69
CA ALA A 275 1.52 7.99 -2.55
C ALA A 275 0.59 6.88 -3.07
N GLY A 276 -0.24 6.31 -2.21
CA GLY A 276 -1.22 5.28 -2.56
C GLY A 276 -2.25 5.75 -3.60
N MET A 277 -2.75 6.99 -3.49
CA MET A 277 -3.62 7.61 -4.51
C MET A 277 -2.86 7.80 -5.83
N GLY A 278 -1.59 8.17 -5.78
CA GLY A 278 -0.72 8.32 -6.94
C GLY A 278 -0.51 6.97 -7.64
N PHE A 279 0.26 6.07 -6.99
CA PHE A 279 0.67 4.81 -7.62
C PHE A 279 -0.47 3.82 -7.80
N GLY A 280 -1.49 3.85 -6.95
CA GLY A 280 -2.68 3.00 -7.08
C GLY A 280 -3.47 3.21 -8.39
N ASN A 281 -3.16 4.29 -9.12
CA ASN A 281 -3.72 4.60 -10.43
C ASN A 281 -2.66 4.68 -11.54
N ALA A 282 -1.46 5.22 -11.23
CA ALA A 282 -0.37 5.29 -12.20
C ALA A 282 0.41 3.98 -12.31
N GLY A 283 0.66 3.33 -11.18
CA GLY A 283 1.45 2.12 -11.08
C GLY A 283 2.85 2.34 -10.51
N VAL A 284 3.51 1.23 -10.22
CA VAL A 284 4.93 1.12 -9.88
C VAL A 284 5.68 0.41 -11.02
N HIS A 285 7.01 0.36 -10.97
CA HIS A 285 7.79 -0.23 -12.05
C HIS A 285 9.02 -1.03 -11.56
N LEU A 286 10.22 -0.73 -12.04
CA LEU A 286 11.40 -1.57 -11.85
C LEU A 286 11.84 -1.76 -10.39
N PRO A 287 11.89 -0.72 -9.50
CA PRO A 287 12.29 -0.94 -8.11
C PRO A 287 11.41 -1.96 -7.40
N HIS A 288 10.08 -1.86 -7.55
CA HIS A 288 9.14 -2.84 -7.02
C HIS A 288 9.30 -4.21 -7.69
N GLY A 289 9.40 -4.26 -9.03
CA GLY A 289 9.62 -5.52 -9.74
C GLY A 289 10.89 -6.24 -9.31
N MET A 290 11.98 -5.51 -9.08
CA MET A 290 13.25 -6.05 -8.60
C MET A 290 13.23 -6.41 -7.10
N SER A 291 12.31 -5.86 -6.31
CA SER A 291 12.16 -6.20 -4.90
C SER A 291 11.69 -7.63 -4.67
N TYR A 292 10.93 -8.19 -5.61
CA TYR A 292 10.34 -9.52 -5.49
C TYR A 292 11.36 -10.64 -5.32
N PRO A 293 12.41 -10.76 -6.18
CA PRO A 293 13.47 -11.72 -5.93
C PRO A 293 14.30 -11.41 -4.67
N VAL A 294 14.47 -10.14 -4.28
CA VAL A 294 15.16 -9.79 -3.01
C VAL A 294 14.39 -10.38 -1.83
N SER A 295 13.07 -10.20 -1.77
CA SER A 295 12.22 -10.75 -0.70
C SER A 295 12.09 -12.28 -0.81
N GLY A 296 11.85 -12.82 -2.01
CA GLY A 296 11.60 -14.25 -2.22
C GLY A 296 12.80 -15.15 -1.96
N MET A 297 14.02 -14.63 -2.09
CA MET A 297 15.25 -15.39 -1.86
C MET A 297 15.83 -15.25 -0.46
N VAL A 298 15.24 -14.48 0.45
CA VAL A 298 15.72 -14.36 1.83
C VAL A 298 15.66 -15.73 2.55
N ARG A 299 16.70 -16.05 3.33
CA ARG A 299 16.80 -17.34 4.05
C ARG A 299 16.94 -17.19 5.55
N THR A 300 17.72 -16.22 6.01
CA THR A 300 18.12 -16.11 7.43
C THR A 300 17.91 -14.72 8.00
N TYR A 301 17.84 -13.69 7.16
CA TYR A 301 17.75 -12.30 7.63
C TYR A 301 16.45 -12.06 8.40
N ARG A 302 16.57 -11.47 9.60
CA ARG A 302 15.46 -11.05 10.47
C ARG A 302 15.80 -9.67 11.01
N PRO A 303 15.05 -8.63 10.66
CA PRO A 303 15.27 -7.30 11.22
C PRO A 303 14.84 -7.26 12.68
N GLU A 304 15.63 -6.60 13.53
CA GLU A 304 15.53 -6.68 15.00
C GLU A 304 14.15 -6.29 15.55
N GLU A 305 13.55 -5.22 15.04
CA GLU A 305 12.27 -4.70 15.56
C GLU A 305 11.02 -5.31 14.92
N TYR A 306 11.20 -6.18 13.92
CA TYR A 306 10.09 -6.94 13.34
C TYR A 306 9.86 -8.20 14.18
N ARG A 307 8.80 -8.17 15.00
CA ARG A 307 8.42 -9.31 15.86
C ARG A 307 7.80 -10.45 15.07
N VAL A 308 8.59 -11.06 14.20
CA VAL A 308 8.15 -12.18 13.33
C VAL A 308 8.99 -13.42 13.58
N ASN A 309 8.40 -14.59 13.38
CA ASN A 309 9.05 -15.89 13.59
C ASN A 309 9.71 -16.48 12.32
N HIS A 310 9.71 -15.73 11.22
CA HIS A 310 10.25 -16.15 9.92
C HIS A 310 11.26 -15.13 9.38
N PRO A 311 12.18 -15.55 8.48
CA PRO A 311 13.06 -14.61 7.78
C PRO A 311 12.26 -13.70 6.87
N LEU A 312 12.62 -12.41 6.85
CA LEU A 312 12.06 -11.44 5.89
C LEU A 312 13.05 -10.30 5.64
N VAL A 313 12.99 -9.72 4.44
CA VAL A 313 13.47 -8.36 4.18
C VAL A 313 12.23 -7.47 4.14
N PRO A 314 12.15 -6.42 4.98
CA PRO A 314 10.99 -5.52 4.97
C PRO A 314 10.73 -4.98 3.56
N HIS A 315 9.46 -4.90 3.16
CA HIS A 315 9.09 -4.58 1.78
C HIS A 315 9.76 -3.29 1.28
N GLY A 316 9.57 -2.16 1.98
CA GLY A 316 10.17 -0.89 1.57
C GLY A 316 11.70 -0.94 1.49
N THR A 317 12.36 -1.72 2.37
CA THR A 317 13.82 -1.96 2.28
C THR A 317 14.16 -2.71 0.99
N SER A 318 13.43 -3.77 0.65
CA SER A 318 13.69 -4.55 -0.57
C SER A 318 13.50 -3.73 -1.85
N VAL A 319 12.60 -2.74 -1.82
CA VAL A 319 12.34 -1.83 -2.94
C VAL A 319 13.43 -0.77 -3.07
N ILE A 320 13.71 -0.05 -1.96
CA ILE A 320 14.62 1.11 -2.01
C ILE A 320 16.06 0.73 -2.36
N LEU A 321 16.49 -0.49 -2.03
CA LEU A 321 17.84 -0.97 -2.38
C LEU A 321 18.10 -0.95 -3.90
N ASN A 322 17.08 -1.11 -4.71
CA ASN A 322 17.18 -1.11 -6.16
C ASN A 322 17.03 0.29 -6.77
N ALA A 323 16.34 1.19 -6.07
CA ALA A 323 15.91 2.48 -6.58
C ALA A 323 17.05 3.36 -7.16
N PRO A 324 18.22 3.54 -6.50
CA PRO A 324 19.27 4.38 -7.04
C PRO A 324 19.80 3.91 -8.40
N ALA A 325 19.99 2.60 -8.59
CA ALA A 325 20.47 2.04 -9.85
C ALA A 325 19.41 2.17 -10.94
N VAL A 326 18.15 1.89 -10.61
CA VAL A 326 17.02 2.01 -11.53
C VAL A 326 16.85 3.44 -12.02
N PHE A 327 16.86 4.43 -11.13
CA PHE A 327 16.62 5.81 -11.55
C PHE A 327 17.78 6.41 -12.34
N ARG A 328 19.02 5.97 -12.12
CA ARG A 328 20.12 6.28 -13.05
C ARG A 328 19.86 5.70 -14.44
N PHE A 329 19.35 4.47 -14.51
CA PHE A 329 19.06 3.80 -15.78
C PHE A 329 17.88 4.43 -16.51
N THR A 330 16.77 4.76 -15.81
CA THR A 330 15.53 5.23 -16.44
C THR A 330 15.51 6.72 -16.77
N ALA A 331 16.40 7.52 -16.18
CA ALA A 331 16.38 8.98 -16.29
C ALA A 331 16.44 9.51 -17.73
N HIS A 332 17.14 8.83 -18.64
CA HIS A 332 17.24 9.25 -20.04
C HIS A 332 15.88 9.27 -20.76
N ALA A 333 14.91 8.46 -20.31
CA ALA A 333 13.58 8.39 -20.92
C ALA A 333 12.69 9.58 -20.53
N CYS A 334 12.88 10.13 -19.32
CA CYS A 334 12.09 11.27 -18.81
C CYS A 334 12.92 12.12 -17.82
N PRO A 335 14.02 12.77 -18.28
CA PRO A 335 14.98 13.43 -17.37
C PRO A 335 14.35 14.54 -16.55
N GLN A 336 13.45 15.35 -17.13
CA GLN A 336 12.79 16.42 -16.39
C GLN A 336 11.94 15.88 -15.23
N ARG A 337 11.30 14.72 -15.40
CA ARG A 337 10.52 14.11 -14.31
C ARG A 337 11.44 13.62 -13.18
N HIS A 338 12.63 13.12 -13.49
CA HIS A 338 13.63 12.75 -12.47
C HIS A 338 14.16 13.98 -11.72
N LEU A 339 14.42 15.09 -12.40
CA LEU A 339 14.79 16.37 -11.75
C LEU A 339 13.68 16.90 -10.85
N ASN A 340 12.44 16.89 -11.32
CA ASN A 340 11.30 17.35 -10.51
C ASN A 340 11.10 16.47 -9.24
N ALA A 341 11.31 15.16 -9.34
CA ALA A 341 11.26 14.26 -8.19
C ALA A 341 12.41 14.52 -7.22
N ALA A 342 13.62 14.78 -7.72
CA ALA A 342 14.77 15.16 -6.91
C ALA A 342 14.56 16.48 -6.17
N ASP A 343 14.03 17.50 -6.85
CA ASP A 343 13.64 18.78 -6.25
C ASP A 343 12.60 18.61 -5.13
N ALA A 344 11.54 17.82 -5.40
CA ALA A 344 10.52 17.52 -4.40
C ALA A 344 11.10 16.80 -3.15
N LEU A 345 12.16 16.02 -3.32
CA LEU A 345 12.93 15.41 -2.24
C LEU A 345 13.95 16.38 -1.61
N GLY A 346 14.02 17.64 -2.04
CA GLY A 346 14.90 18.66 -1.50
C GLY A 346 16.34 18.61 -2.03
N ALA A 347 16.57 18.07 -3.23
CA ALA A 347 17.84 18.23 -3.92
C ALA A 347 17.94 19.62 -4.58
N ASP A 348 19.14 20.20 -4.65
CA ASP A 348 19.38 21.38 -5.46
C ASP A 348 19.50 21.02 -6.92
N VAL A 349 18.54 21.41 -7.73
CA VAL A 349 18.50 21.13 -9.16
C VAL A 349 18.77 22.37 -10.02
N ARG A 350 19.16 23.49 -9.42
CA ARG A 350 19.46 24.74 -10.13
C ARG A 350 20.66 24.53 -11.04
N GLY A 351 20.50 24.82 -12.32
CA GLY A 351 21.53 24.63 -13.32
C GLY A 351 21.83 23.17 -13.71
N ALA A 352 21.09 22.21 -13.17
CA ALA A 352 21.23 20.82 -13.56
C ALA A 352 20.82 20.62 -15.02
N ASN A 353 21.57 19.80 -15.73
CA ASN A 353 21.21 19.38 -17.09
C ASN A 353 20.52 18.01 -17.09
N HIS A 354 19.89 17.65 -18.19
CA HIS A 354 19.17 16.39 -18.31
C HIS A 354 20.07 15.15 -18.17
N ALA A 355 21.35 15.26 -18.49
CA ALA A 355 22.29 14.12 -18.36
C ALA A 355 22.56 13.78 -16.88
N ASP A 356 22.45 14.74 -15.97
CA ASP A 356 22.71 14.56 -14.55
C ASP A 356 21.47 14.09 -13.76
N ALA A 357 20.28 14.12 -14.38
CA ALA A 357 19.01 13.90 -13.71
C ALA A 357 18.96 12.59 -12.89
N GLY A 358 19.45 11.49 -13.47
CA GLY A 358 19.46 10.19 -12.78
C GLY A 358 20.44 10.14 -11.62
N THR A 359 21.59 10.77 -11.75
CA THR A 359 22.59 10.85 -10.68
C THR A 359 22.09 11.70 -9.52
N ILE A 360 21.54 12.88 -9.78
CA ILE A 360 21.02 13.78 -8.76
C ILE A 360 19.92 13.10 -7.94
N LEU A 361 18.94 12.48 -8.61
CA LEU A 361 17.87 11.75 -7.92
C LEU A 361 18.42 10.57 -7.11
N ALA A 362 19.26 9.75 -7.70
CA ALA A 362 19.83 8.57 -7.03
C ALA A 362 20.67 8.95 -5.81
N ASP A 363 21.49 9.99 -5.90
CA ASP A 363 22.32 10.45 -4.78
C ASP A 363 21.47 11.02 -3.64
N ARG A 364 20.36 11.70 -3.98
CA ARG A 364 19.40 12.16 -2.97
C ARG A 364 18.71 10.99 -2.26
N ILE A 365 18.31 9.95 -2.99
CA ILE A 365 17.74 8.71 -2.40
C ILE A 365 18.76 8.04 -1.48
N ILE A 366 20.02 7.89 -1.92
CA ILE A 366 21.11 7.32 -1.10
C ILE A 366 21.29 8.14 0.19
N ALA A 367 21.15 9.45 0.14
CA ALA A 367 21.25 10.30 1.34
C ALA A 367 20.13 9.99 2.35
N PHE A 368 18.91 9.68 1.90
CA PHE A 368 17.83 9.20 2.78
C PHE A 368 18.14 7.82 3.37
N MET A 369 18.64 6.89 2.55
CA MET A 369 18.97 5.53 3.00
C MET A 369 20.08 5.49 4.08
N ARG A 370 20.95 6.49 4.12
CA ARG A 370 22.08 6.58 5.06
C ARG A 370 21.73 7.29 6.38
N ARG A 371 20.64 7.99 6.40
CA ARG A 371 20.14 8.71 7.56
C ARG A 371 19.30 7.81 8.48
#